data_7ed2c02f6b6c3a5d857aeb579510eb3d
#
_entry.id   7ed2c02f6b6c3a5d857aeb579510eb3d
#
_cell.length_a   1.000
_cell.length_b   1.000
_cell.length_c   1.000
_cell.angle_alpha   90.00
_cell.angle_beta   90.00
_cell.angle_gamma   90.00
#
_symmetry.space_group_name_H-M   'P 1'
#
loop_
_entity.id
_entity.type
_entity.pdbx_description
1 polymer ?
#
loop_
_entity_poly.entity_id
_entity_poly.type
_entity_poly.pdbx_seq_one_letter_code
_entity_poly.pdbx_strand_id
1 'polypeptide(L)'
;MNKNKLFPQINGILHGGDYNAEQWLDRPDILAKDIEMMKEAGMTSATLGVFSWSAYEPVEGEYHFDWLKDVMDNLYNAGIYTVLATPSGGKPAWMAQKYPEIRRVDSYDVREHQGVRENHCVSSPVYREKVANIIRQLHAHVGNHPGLIMWHVSNELGGECYCRLCVKRFQNYLAEKFDHDINKLNKAWWTAFWSHSYNSFSQIEPPYKNGDFSIMGLNLEWKRFTTWNMNDYMKSEITLLRELTPEIPITTNFMQLYDGLDYRPCLLYTSPSPRDRSVS
;
A
#
# COMPACT_ATOMS: atom_id res chain seq x y z
N MET A 1 18.72 -17.31 27.05
CA MET A 1 18.09 -17.36 25.71
C MET A 1 17.29 -16.07 25.55
N ASN A 2 17.71 -15.18 24.66
CA ASN A 2 16.94 -13.97 24.35
C ASN A 2 15.68 -14.41 23.60
N LYS A 3 14.55 -14.47 24.31
CA LYS A 3 13.26 -14.67 23.66
C LYS A 3 13.03 -13.50 22.72
N ASN A 4 12.76 -13.78 21.47
CA ASN A 4 12.27 -12.77 20.54
C ASN A 4 10.97 -12.21 21.13
N LYS A 5 11.01 -10.96 21.61
CA LYS A 5 9.86 -10.36 22.32
C LYS A 5 8.67 -10.13 21.40
N LEU A 6 8.88 -10.06 20.08
CA LEU A 6 7.85 -9.79 19.10
C LEU A 6 7.12 -11.07 18.68
N PHE A 7 7.85 -12.17 18.54
CA PHE A 7 7.31 -13.48 18.13
C PHE A 7 7.78 -14.57 19.10
N PRO A 8 7.18 -14.66 20.31
CA PRO A 8 7.63 -15.59 21.35
C PRO A 8 7.52 -17.06 20.97
N GLN A 9 6.69 -17.37 19.96
CA GLN A 9 6.50 -18.71 19.39
C GLN A 9 7.63 -19.12 18.43
N ILE A 10 8.47 -18.17 17.98
CA ILE A 10 9.54 -18.43 17.02
C ILE A 10 10.89 -18.37 17.72
N ASN A 11 11.65 -19.45 17.58
CA ASN A 11 13.03 -19.50 18.05
C ASN A 11 13.96 -19.03 16.93
N GLY A 12 14.60 -17.86 17.11
CA GLY A 12 15.55 -17.32 16.14
C GLY A 12 15.00 -16.19 15.28
N ILE A 13 15.43 -16.16 14.04
CA ILE A 13 15.08 -15.12 13.05
C ILE A 13 13.91 -15.62 12.20
N LEU A 14 12.98 -14.73 11.86
CA LEU A 14 12.00 -15.00 10.81
C LEU A 14 12.76 -15.19 9.49
N HIS A 15 12.57 -16.36 8.89
CA HIS A 15 13.18 -16.74 7.63
C HIS A 15 12.09 -17.18 6.66
N GLY A 16 11.99 -16.52 5.51
CA GLY A 16 10.97 -16.82 4.51
C GLY A 16 10.94 -15.78 3.40
N GLY A 17 9.93 -15.87 2.57
CA GLY A 17 9.69 -14.98 1.44
C GLY A 17 8.23 -14.96 1.03
N ASP A 18 7.93 -14.27 -0.06
CA ASP A 18 6.59 -14.25 -0.63
C ASP A 18 6.25 -15.60 -1.25
N TYR A 19 5.02 -16.04 -1.01
CA TYR A 19 4.47 -17.27 -1.55
C TYR A 19 3.12 -17.01 -2.20
N ASN A 20 3.08 -17.16 -3.53
CA ASN A 20 1.91 -16.89 -4.35
C ASN A 20 1.17 -18.21 -4.65
N ALA A 21 0.59 -18.80 -3.62
CA ALA A 21 -0.12 -20.08 -3.68
C ALA A 21 -1.31 -20.05 -4.66
N GLU A 22 -1.91 -18.87 -4.86
CA GLU A 22 -3.03 -18.67 -5.78
C GLU A 22 -2.73 -19.07 -7.24
N GLN A 23 -1.45 -19.17 -7.61
CA GLN A 23 -1.03 -19.62 -8.95
C GLN A 23 -1.18 -21.13 -9.16
N TRP A 24 -1.35 -21.90 -8.08
CA TRP A 24 -1.27 -23.35 -8.08
C TRP A 24 -2.49 -24.04 -7.45
N LEU A 25 -3.63 -23.35 -7.33
CA LEU A 25 -4.83 -23.87 -6.66
C LEU A 25 -5.41 -25.11 -7.32
N ASP A 26 -5.18 -25.30 -8.62
CA ASP A 26 -5.54 -26.48 -9.39
C ASP A 26 -4.46 -27.61 -9.36
N ARG A 27 -3.35 -27.37 -8.65
CA ARG A 27 -2.20 -28.27 -8.58
C ARG A 27 -1.80 -28.56 -7.12
N PRO A 28 -2.61 -29.36 -6.40
CA PRO A 28 -2.33 -29.69 -5.00
C PRO A 28 -1.01 -30.43 -4.79
N ASP A 29 -0.51 -31.12 -5.83
CA ASP A 29 0.81 -31.75 -5.83
C ASP A 29 1.94 -30.72 -5.72
N ILE A 30 1.82 -29.57 -6.39
CA ILE A 30 2.79 -28.47 -6.29
C ILE A 30 2.73 -27.85 -4.91
N LEU A 31 1.53 -27.50 -4.41
CA LEU A 31 1.37 -26.92 -3.07
C LEU A 31 1.98 -27.79 -1.96
N ALA A 32 1.80 -29.12 -2.07
CA ALA A 32 2.41 -30.06 -1.13
C ALA A 32 3.94 -30.08 -1.25
N LYS A 33 4.47 -30.06 -2.49
CA LYS A 33 5.92 -30.05 -2.73
C LYS A 33 6.58 -28.75 -2.28
N ASP A 34 5.93 -27.63 -2.47
CA ASP A 34 6.42 -26.33 -2.02
C ASP A 34 6.62 -26.32 -0.50
N ILE A 35 5.69 -26.87 0.27
CA ILE A 35 5.82 -26.98 1.74
C ILE A 35 7.00 -27.87 2.13
N GLU A 36 7.23 -28.98 1.44
CA GLU A 36 8.43 -29.83 1.68
C GLU A 36 9.71 -29.01 1.45
N MET A 37 9.78 -28.30 0.33
CA MET A 37 10.95 -27.48 -0.02
C MET A 37 11.16 -26.33 0.98
N MET A 38 10.10 -25.69 1.43
CA MET A 38 10.15 -24.66 2.47
C MET A 38 10.72 -25.21 3.79
N LYS A 39 10.32 -26.42 4.18
CA LYS A 39 10.88 -27.11 5.36
C LYS A 39 12.35 -27.45 5.17
N GLU A 40 12.74 -27.97 4.02
CA GLU A 40 14.14 -28.24 3.69
C GLU A 40 15.00 -26.97 3.72
N ALA A 41 14.45 -25.83 3.26
CA ALA A 41 15.10 -24.52 3.31
C ALA A 41 15.14 -23.91 4.73
N GLY A 42 14.51 -24.54 5.72
CA GLY A 42 14.41 -24.02 7.09
C GLY A 42 13.55 -22.77 7.21
N MET A 43 12.56 -22.59 6.34
CA MET A 43 11.64 -21.45 6.43
C MET A 43 10.78 -21.54 7.70
N THR A 44 10.59 -20.41 8.34
CA THR A 44 9.75 -20.25 9.54
C THR A 44 8.54 -19.35 9.30
N SER A 45 8.51 -18.65 8.16
CA SER A 45 7.38 -17.82 7.76
C SER A 45 7.23 -17.74 6.25
N ALA A 46 6.01 -17.47 5.78
CA ALA A 46 5.72 -17.16 4.37
C ALA A 46 4.78 -15.96 4.29
N THR A 47 5.04 -15.05 3.36
CA THR A 47 4.14 -13.93 3.08
C THR A 47 3.12 -14.39 2.05
N LEU A 48 1.83 -14.33 2.39
CA LEU A 48 0.72 -14.75 1.53
C LEU A 48 -0.10 -13.55 1.07
N GLY A 49 -0.65 -13.66 -0.12
CA GLY A 49 -1.77 -12.83 -0.55
C GLY A 49 -1.43 -11.45 -1.10
N VAL A 50 -0.15 -11.14 -1.34
CA VAL A 50 0.30 -9.79 -1.78
C VAL A 50 -0.47 -9.29 -3.01
N PHE A 51 -0.76 -10.17 -3.98
CA PHE A 51 -1.46 -9.84 -5.22
C PHE A 51 -2.72 -10.69 -5.46
N SER A 52 -3.21 -11.39 -4.44
CA SER A 52 -4.27 -12.40 -4.58
C SER A 52 -5.69 -11.85 -4.65
N TRP A 53 -5.88 -10.53 -4.83
CA TRP A 53 -7.25 -9.95 -4.79
C TRP A 53 -8.22 -10.60 -5.77
N SER A 54 -7.78 -10.89 -7.01
CA SER A 54 -8.64 -11.58 -7.99
C SER A 54 -9.01 -13.00 -7.59
N ALA A 55 -8.17 -13.67 -6.79
CA ALA A 55 -8.50 -14.99 -6.24
C ALA A 55 -9.42 -14.92 -5.03
N TYR A 56 -9.33 -13.83 -4.25
CA TYR A 56 -10.21 -13.57 -3.10
C TYR A 56 -11.59 -13.08 -3.53
N GLU A 57 -11.65 -12.23 -4.55
CA GLU A 57 -12.86 -11.56 -5.03
C GLU A 57 -12.85 -11.55 -6.56
N PRO A 58 -13.13 -12.70 -7.23
CA PRO A 58 -13.14 -12.81 -8.70
C PRO A 58 -14.23 -11.97 -9.35
N VAL A 59 -15.33 -11.77 -8.65
CA VAL A 59 -16.45 -10.88 -9.00
C VAL A 59 -16.75 -10.00 -7.79
N GLU A 60 -17.14 -8.76 -8.03
CA GLU A 60 -17.41 -7.82 -6.95
C GLU A 60 -18.45 -8.35 -5.95
N GLY A 61 -18.02 -8.47 -4.69
CA GLY A 61 -18.84 -8.94 -3.59
C GLY A 61 -18.93 -10.47 -3.47
N GLU A 62 -18.29 -11.24 -4.36
CA GLU A 62 -18.18 -12.68 -4.27
C GLU A 62 -16.81 -13.08 -3.71
N TYR A 63 -16.78 -13.60 -2.48
CA TYR A 63 -15.54 -13.86 -1.75
C TYR A 63 -15.22 -15.34 -1.63
N HIS A 64 -13.97 -15.72 -1.88
CA HIS A 64 -13.45 -17.08 -1.90
C HIS A 64 -12.18 -17.17 -1.05
N PHE A 65 -12.31 -17.49 0.24
CA PHE A 65 -11.18 -17.55 1.18
C PHE A 65 -10.83 -18.95 1.65
N ASP A 66 -11.60 -19.98 1.29
CA ASP A 66 -11.37 -21.36 1.77
C ASP A 66 -9.96 -21.85 1.41
N TRP A 67 -9.54 -21.60 0.17
CA TRP A 67 -8.20 -21.97 -0.27
C TRP A 67 -7.08 -21.29 0.54
N LEU A 68 -7.27 -20.03 0.92
CA LEU A 68 -6.30 -19.30 1.74
C LEU A 68 -6.19 -19.94 3.12
N LYS A 69 -7.33 -20.27 3.72
CA LYS A 69 -7.36 -20.95 5.01
C LYS A 69 -6.66 -22.31 4.94
N ASP A 70 -6.92 -23.11 3.90
CA ASP A 70 -6.28 -24.40 3.70
C ASP A 70 -4.75 -24.27 3.54
N VAL A 71 -4.28 -23.27 2.79
CA VAL A 71 -2.84 -22.98 2.66
C VAL A 71 -2.24 -22.57 4.00
N MET A 72 -2.91 -21.71 4.77
CA MET A 72 -2.46 -21.29 6.10
C MET A 72 -2.44 -22.46 7.09
N ASP A 73 -3.45 -23.34 7.07
CA ASP A 73 -3.49 -24.56 7.90
C ASP A 73 -2.29 -25.48 7.56
N ASN A 74 -2.04 -25.72 6.28
CA ASN A 74 -0.94 -26.57 5.83
C ASN A 74 0.43 -26.01 6.22
N LEU A 75 0.66 -24.73 6.05
CA LEU A 75 1.88 -24.06 6.48
C LEU A 75 2.05 -24.14 7.99
N TYR A 76 1.00 -23.83 8.75
CA TYR A 76 1.04 -23.88 10.22
C TYR A 76 1.33 -25.28 10.75
N ASN A 77 0.73 -26.31 10.17
CA ASN A 77 1.01 -27.72 10.50
C ASN A 77 2.46 -28.12 10.16
N ALA A 78 3.08 -27.45 9.20
CA ALA A 78 4.49 -27.62 8.84
C ALA A 78 5.45 -26.79 9.73
N GLY A 79 4.94 -25.99 10.68
CA GLY A 79 5.72 -25.10 11.53
C GLY A 79 6.12 -23.78 10.87
N ILE A 80 5.44 -23.41 9.76
CA ILE A 80 5.67 -22.18 9.00
C ILE A 80 4.52 -21.21 9.29
N TYR A 81 4.84 -20.03 9.81
CA TYR A 81 3.86 -19.01 10.15
C TYR A 81 3.55 -18.09 8.95
N THR A 82 2.37 -17.50 8.97
CA THR A 82 1.90 -16.62 7.90
C THR A 82 2.12 -15.14 8.26
N VAL A 83 2.73 -14.42 7.34
CA VAL A 83 2.63 -12.97 7.20
C VAL A 83 1.58 -12.72 6.13
N LEU A 84 0.40 -12.20 6.51
CA LEU A 84 -0.71 -12.04 5.58
C LEU A 84 -0.74 -10.62 5.00
N ALA A 85 -0.71 -10.52 3.68
CA ALA A 85 -0.74 -9.23 3.01
C ALA A 85 -2.16 -8.73 2.76
N THR A 86 -2.36 -7.40 2.85
CA THR A 86 -3.49 -6.75 2.20
C THR A 86 -3.22 -6.75 0.70
N PRO A 87 -4.16 -7.20 -0.16
CA PRO A 87 -3.89 -7.40 -1.58
C PRO A 87 -3.95 -6.10 -2.40
N SER A 88 -3.79 -4.97 -1.75
CA SER A 88 -4.03 -3.64 -2.32
C SER A 88 -2.93 -3.18 -3.30
N GLY A 89 -1.84 -3.90 -3.44
CA GLY A 89 -0.84 -3.67 -4.49
C GLY A 89 -1.31 -4.07 -5.89
N GLY A 90 -2.31 -4.96 -5.99
CA GLY A 90 -2.86 -5.42 -7.27
C GLY A 90 -4.38 -5.43 -7.24
N LYS A 91 -5.03 -4.78 -8.20
CA LYS A 91 -6.49 -4.74 -8.27
C LYS A 91 -7.04 -5.70 -9.31
N PRO A 92 -8.24 -6.30 -9.08
CA PRO A 92 -8.92 -7.13 -10.06
C PRO A 92 -9.31 -6.36 -11.32
N ALA A 93 -9.39 -7.06 -12.44
CA ALA A 93 -9.78 -6.47 -13.72
C ALA A 93 -11.21 -5.91 -13.72
N TRP A 94 -12.14 -6.59 -13.02
CA TRP A 94 -13.53 -6.12 -12.88
C TRP A 94 -13.59 -4.73 -12.24
N MET A 95 -12.73 -4.44 -11.27
CA MET A 95 -12.69 -3.15 -10.58
C MET A 95 -12.24 -2.03 -11.54
N ALA A 96 -11.21 -2.26 -12.34
CA ALA A 96 -10.76 -1.29 -13.33
C ALA A 96 -11.74 -1.08 -14.48
N GLN A 97 -12.56 -2.08 -14.79
CA GLN A 97 -13.62 -1.98 -15.79
C GLN A 97 -14.82 -1.19 -15.27
N LYS A 98 -15.28 -1.52 -14.06
CA LYS A 98 -16.48 -0.90 -13.46
C LYS A 98 -16.22 0.52 -12.95
N TYR A 99 -15.00 0.78 -12.47
CA TYR A 99 -14.57 2.05 -11.89
C TYR A 99 -13.30 2.58 -12.58
N PRO A 100 -13.37 2.97 -13.86
CA PRO A 100 -12.17 3.33 -14.64
C PRO A 100 -11.41 4.52 -14.06
N GLU A 101 -12.06 5.36 -13.25
CA GLU A 101 -11.45 6.50 -12.57
C GLU A 101 -10.44 6.12 -11.50
N ILE A 102 -10.46 4.87 -11.01
CA ILE A 102 -9.46 4.39 -10.04
C ILE A 102 -8.09 4.16 -10.66
N ARG A 103 -8.01 4.06 -11.99
CA ARG A 103 -6.74 3.86 -12.69
C ARG A 103 -5.90 5.13 -12.61
N ARG A 104 -4.60 4.95 -12.42
CA ARG A 104 -3.62 6.03 -12.37
C ARG A 104 -3.65 6.87 -13.66
N VAL A 105 -3.29 8.13 -13.54
CA VAL A 105 -3.03 9.04 -14.66
C VAL A 105 -1.56 9.42 -14.59
N ASP A 106 -0.85 9.33 -15.69
CA ASP A 106 0.57 9.64 -15.78
C ASP A 106 0.85 11.14 -15.87
N SER A 107 2.12 11.49 -15.96
CA SER A 107 2.58 12.88 -16.04
C SER A 107 2.33 13.59 -17.39
N TYR A 108 1.74 12.90 -18.35
CA TYR A 108 1.24 13.48 -19.62
C TYR A 108 -0.29 13.63 -19.64
N ASP A 109 -0.95 13.46 -18.48
CA ASP A 109 -2.42 13.45 -18.31
C ASP A 109 -3.10 12.29 -19.06
N VAL A 110 -2.39 11.18 -19.24
CA VAL A 110 -2.93 9.98 -19.88
C VAL A 110 -3.29 8.94 -18.82
N ARG A 111 -4.56 8.46 -18.88
CA ARG A 111 -5.02 7.42 -17.97
C ARG A 111 -4.42 6.06 -18.38
N GLU A 112 -3.76 5.41 -17.44
CA GLU A 112 -3.19 4.08 -17.65
C GLU A 112 -4.25 3.02 -17.89
N HIS A 113 -3.91 2.02 -18.70
CA HIS A 113 -4.76 0.84 -18.91
C HIS A 113 -4.68 -0.13 -17.73
N GLN A 114 -5.65 -1.07 -17.66
CA GLN A 114 -5.56 -2.19 -16.73
C GLN A 114 -4.36 -3.08 -17.09
N GLY A 115 -3.66 -3.54 -16.12
CA GLY A 115 -2.44 -4.34 -16.19
C GLY A 115 -1.42 -3.79 -15.23
N VAL A 116 -0.33 -4.45 -15.03
CA VAL A 116 0.72 -4.12 -14.07
C VAL A 116 0.18 -3.92 -12.64
N ARG A 117 0.99 -4.13 -11.64
CA ARG A 117 0.66 -3.84 -10.24
C ARG A 117 0.74 -2.32 -9.98
N GLU A 118 0.08 -1.84 -8.93
CA GLU A 118 0.17 -0.47 -8.40
C GLU A 118 -0.26 0.65 -9.37
N ASN A 119 -1.03 0.33 -10.40
CA ASN A 119 -1.55 1.31 -11.34
C ASN A 119 -2.92 1.88 -10.93
N HIS A 120 -3.14 2.05 -9.63
CA HIS A 120 -4.34 2.62 -9.03
C HIS A 120 -4.06 3.98 -8.39
N CYS A 121 -5.11 4.80 -8.29
CA CYS A 121 -5.06 6.09 -7.62
C CYS A 121 -5.38 5.94 -6.13
N VAL A 122 -4.39 6.13 -5.28
CA VAL A 122 -4.55 6.07 -3.81
C VAL A 122 -5.43 7.19 -3.24
N SER A 123 -5.75 8.22 -4.03
CA SER A 123 -6.70 9.27 -3.66
C SER A 123 -8.15 8.90 -3.98
N SER A 124 -8.40 7.81 -4.72
CA SER A 124 -9.77 7.41 -5.08
C SER A 124 -10.54 6.93 -3.85
N PRO A 125 -11.68 7.55 -3.51
CA PRO A 125 -12.53 7.08 -2.42
C PRO A 125 -13.10 5.68 -2.69
N VAL A 126 -13.44 5.37 -3.94
CA VAL A 126 -13.92 4.04 -4.36
C VAL A 126 -12.83 2.99 -4.11
N TYR A 127 -11.60 3.26 -4.53
CA TYR A 127 -10.50 2.32 -4.29
C TYR A 127 -10.27 2.06 -2.81
N ARG A 128 -10.21 3.13 -1.99
CA ARG A 128 -10.04 3.02 -0.53
C ARG A 128 -11.18 2.24 0.13
N GLU A 129 -12.42 2.45 -0.31
CA GLU A 129 -13.57 1.69 0.18
C GLU A 129 -13.43 0.19 -0.12
N LYS A 130 -13.06 -0.16 -1.36
CA LYS A 130 -12.86 -1.55 -1.76
C LYS A 130 -11.71 -2.20 -0.98
N VAL A 131 -10.60 -1.49 -0.78
CA VAL A 131 -9.49 -1.95 0.06
C VAL A 131 -9.96 -2.19 1.51
N ALA A 132 -10.71 -1.26 2.09
CA ALA A 132 -11.24 -1.46 3.44
C ALA A 132 -12.18 -2.67 3.52
N ASN A 133 -12.98 -2.92 2.49
CA ASN A 133 -13.90 -4.04 2.44
C ASN A 133 -13.13 -5.38 2.36
N ILE A 134 -12.15 -5.49 1.46
CA ILE A 134 -11.38 -6.74 1.35
C ILE A 134 -10.57 -7.04 2.62
N ILE A 135 -10.04 -6.02 3.30
CA ILE A 135 -9.35 -6.19 4.60
C ILE A 135 -10.31 -6.74 5.66
N ARG A 136 -11.55 -6.20 5.75
CA ARG A 136 -12.56 -6.72 6.68
C ARG A 136 -12.93 -8.17 6.38
N GLN A 137 -13.04 -8.53 5.10
CA GLN A 137 -13.33 -9.91 4.68
C GLN A 137 -12.18 -10.86 5.02
N LEU A 138 -10.92 -10.48 4.76
CA LEU A 138 -9.75 -11.25 5.18
C LEU A 138 -9.75 -11.47 6.69
N HIS A 139 -9.98 -10.41 7.48
CA HIS A 139 -10.07 -10.53 8.93
C HIS A 139 -11.18 -11.48 9.36
N ALA A 140 -12.39 -11.36 8.78
CA ALA A 140 -13.53 -12.19 9.15
C ALA A 140 -13.27 -13.70 8.93
N HIS A 141 -12.49 -14.06 7.90
CA HIS A 141 -12.24 -15.45 7.53
C HIS A 141 -10.97 -16.03 8.16
N VAL A 142 -9.89 -15.26 8.22
CA VAL A 142 -8.57 -15.78 8.65
C VAL A 142 -7.87 -14.89 9.70
N GLY A 143 -8.47 -13.80 10.14
CA GLY A 143 -7.85 -12.86 11.09
C GLY A 143 -7.54 -13.46 12.47
N ASN A 144 -8.22 -14.54 12.84
CA ASN A 144 -7.99 -15.28 14.10
C ASN A 144 -7.21 -16.59 13.89
N HIS A 145 -6.61 -16.79 12.73
CA HIS A 145 -5.88 -18.02 12.45
C HIS A 145 -4.61 -18.11 13.31
N PRO A 146 -4.34 -19.26 13.97
CA PRO A 146 -3.21 -19.38 14.92
C PRO A 146 -1.84 -19.25 14.24
N GLY A 147 -1.76 -19.48 12.93
CA GLY A 147 -0.56 -19.26 12.13
C GLY A 147 -0.34 -17.82 11.69
N LEU A 148 -1.31 -16.92 11.84
CA LEU A 148 -1.15 -15.51 11.48
C LEU A 148 -0.31 -14.79 12.55
N ILE A 149 0.86 -14.31 12.17
CA ILE A 149 1.78 -13.62 13.10
C ILE A 149 2.00 -12.15 12.79
N MET A 150 1.71 -11.73 11.55
CA MET A 150 1.96 -10.35 11.10
C MET A 150 1.09 -10.01 9.91
N TRP A 151 0.67 -8.75 9.80
CA TRP A 151 0.09 -8.19 8.58
C TRP A 151 1.17 -7.50 7.74
N HIS A 152 1.10 -7.68 6.43
CA HIS A 152 1.89 -6.94 5.45
C HIS A 152 0.97 -6.00 4.68
N VAL A 153 1.17 -4.68 4.82
CA VAL A 153 0.31 -3.68 4.18
C VAL A 153 0.75 -3.45 2.75
N SER A 154 -0.14 -3.73 1.81
CA SER A 154 0.09 -3.51 0.38
C SER A 154 1.39 -4.15 -0.11
N ASN A 155 2.07 -3.51 -1.06
CA ASN A 155 3.39 -3.88 -1.55
C ASN A 155 4.05 -2.66 -2.19
N GLU A 156 5.30 -2.38 -1.85
CA GLU A 156 6.15 -1.37 -2.52
C GLU A 156 5.42 -0.07 -2.83
N LEU A 157 4.64 0.44 -1.87
CA LEU A 157 3.82 1.63 -2.02
C LEU A 157 4.59 2.78 -2.65
N GLY A 158 4.11 3.30 -3.77
CA GLY A 158 4.81 4.34 -4.50
C GLY A 158 4.14 4.82 -5.77
N GLY A 159 4.86 5.68 -6.48
CA GLY A 159 4.44 6.28 -7.74
C GLY A 159 3.53 7.49 -7.60
N GLU A 160 3.46 8.25 -8.66
CA GLU A 160 2.70 9.50 -8.77
C GLU A 160 1.39 9.26 -9.54
N CYS A 161 0.38 10.06 -9.25
CA CYS A 161 -0.87 10.05 -10.02
C CYS A 161 -1.36 11.47 -10.26
N TYR A 162 -1.53 11.83 -11.52
CA TYR A 162 -1.89 13.18 -11.97
C TYR A 162 -3.40 13.33 -12.25
N CYS A 163 -4.24 12.41 -11.77
CA CYS A 163 -5.68 12.48 -11.98
C CYS A 163 -6.31 13.69 -11.23
N ARG A 164 -7.51 14.07 -11.65
CA ARG A 164 -8.24 15.21 -11.07
C ARG A 164 -8.42 15.13 -9.54
N LEU A 165 -8.55 13.91 -8.99
CA LEU A 165 -8.64 13.73 -7.53
C LEU A 165 -7.31 14.10 -6.86
N CYS A 166 -6.19 13.64 -7.40
CA CYS A 166 -4.86 13.97 -6.88
C CYS A 166 -4.55 15.46 -7.05
N VAL A 167 -4.90 16.07 -8.20
CA VAL A 167 -4.77 17.50 -8.42
C VAL A 167 -5.55 18.30 -7.36
N LYS A 168 -6.81 17.94 -7.12
CA LYS A 168 -7.63 18.60 -6.10
C LYS A 168 -7.07 18.42 -4.68
N ARG A 169 -6.58 17.23 -4.34
CA ARG A 169 -5.92 16.99 -3.06
C ARG A 169 -4.62 17.79 -2.93
N PHE A 170 -3.86 17.91 -4.00
CA PHE A 170 -2.64 18.73 -4.02
C PHE A 170 -2.95 20.22 -3.80
N GLN A 171 -3.96 20.76 -4.47
CA GLN A 171 -4.41 22.13 -4.26
C GLN A 171 -4.84 22.40 -2.80
N ASN A 172 -5.56 21.44 -2.20
CA ASN A 172 -5.95 21.55 -0.78
C ASN A 172 -4.72 21.44 0.14
N TYR A 173 -3.81 20.50 -0.12
CA TYR A 173 -2.53 20.38 0.62
C TYR A 173 -1.73 21.68 0.60
N LEU A 174 -1.64 22.34 -0.56
CA LEU A 174 -0.98 23.64 -0.67
C LEU A 174 -1.73 24.74 0.07
N ALA A 175 -3.05 24.74 -0.01
CA ALA A 175 -3.86 25.74 0.71
C ALA A 175 -3.62 25.67 2.22
N GLU A 176 -3.66 24.46 2.80
CA GLU A 176 -3.35 24.25 4.22
C GLU A 176 -1.91 24.66 4.55
N LYS A 177 -0.96 24.26 3.72
CA LYS A 177 0.47 24.54 3.94
C LYS A 177 0.81 26.03 3.94
N PHE A 178 0.08 26.82 3.16
CA PHE A 178 0.28 28.27 3.02
C PHE A 178 -0.80 29.10 3.73
N ASP A 179 -1.46 28.52 4.74
CA ASP A 179 -2.47 29.17 5.57
C ASP A 179 -3.61 29.81 4.74
N HIS A 180 -4.02 29.16 3.65
CA HIS A 180 -5.02 29.65 2.68
C HIS A 180 -4.69 31.00 2.04
N ASP A 181 -3.43 31.43 2.10
CA ASP A 181 -2.95 32.70 1.51
C ASP A 181 -2.11 32.43 0.25
N ILE A 182 -2.72 32.66 -0.92
CA ILE A 182 -2.05 32.43 -2.21
C ILE A 182 -0.83 33.36 -2.40
N ASN A 183 -0.79 34.52 -1.74
CA ASN A 183 0.34 35.44 -1.83
C ASN A 183 1.56 34.90 -1.10
N LYS A 184 1.38 34.13 -0.02
CA LYS A 184 2.47 33.41 0.66
C LYS A 184 3.10 32.38 -0.27
N LEU A 185 2.28 31.63 -0.99
CA LEU A 185 2.76 30.67 -1.98
C LEU A 185 3.51 31.36 -3.12
N ASN A 186 2.90 32.41 -3.73
CA ASN A 186 3.52 33.16 -4.81
C ASN A 186 4.88 33.71 -4.42
N LYS A 187 4.99 34.28 -3.19
CA LYS A 187 6.25 34.76 -2.65
C LYS A 187 7.27 33.66 -2.42
N ALA A 188 6.84 32.50 -1.88
CA ALA A 188 7.72 31.39 -1.58
C ALA A 188 8.26 30.72 -2.85
N TRP A 189 7.46 30.66 -3.90
CA TRP A 189 7.83 30.06 -5.18
C TRP A 189 8.41 31.05 -6.18
N TRP A 190 8.40 32.34 -5.86
CA TRP A 190 8.93 33.40 -6.72
C TRP A 190 8.24 33.46 -8.10
N THR A 191 6.92 33.44 -8.12
CA THR A 191 6.10 33.20 -9.32
C THR A 191 5.91 34.42 -10.23
N ALA A 192 6.48 35.58 -9.88
CA ALA A 192 6.28 36.80 -10.67
C ALA A 192 6.86 36.73 -12.09
N PHE A 193 7.90 35.91 -12.29
CA PHE A 193 8.54 35.75 -13.60
C PHE A 193 7.70 34.89 -14.54
N TRP A 194 7.67 35.19 -15.82
CA TRP A 194 6.88 34.54 -16.87
C TRP A 194 5.38 34.46 -16.57
N SER A 195 4.84 35.41 -15.83
CA SER A 195 3.41 35.44 -15.49
C SER A 195 2.90 34.21 -14.73
N HIS A 196 3.74 33.59 -13.92
CA HIS A 196 3.38 32.38 -13.14
C HIS A 196 2.58 32.68 -11.88
N SER A 197 2.30 33.94 -11.55
CA SER A 197 1.56 34.29 -10.32
C SER A 197 0.13 33.75 -10.36
N TYR A 198 -0.25 33.10 -9.27
CA TYR A 198 -1.58 32.54 -9.09
C TYR A 198 -2.47 33.50 -8.29
N ASN A 199 -3.77 33.51 -8.64
CA ASN A 199 -4.79 34.25 -7.88
C ASN A 199 -5.59 33.34 -6.93
N SER A 200 -5.52 32.01 -7.16
CA SER A 200 -6.15 31.00 -6.30
C SER A 200 -5.41 29.67 -6.40
N PHE A 201 -5.55 28.84 -5.37
CA PHE A 201 -4.96 27.49 -5.36
C PHE A 201 -5.54 26.59 -6.46
N SER A 202 -6.77 26.87 -6.93
CA SER A 202 -7.40 26.07 -8.00
C SER A 202 -6.77 26.27 -9.37
N GLN A 203 -5.92 27.27 -9.55
CA GLN A 203 -5.16 27.50 -10.79
C GLN A 203 -3.87 26.68 -10.85
N ILE A 204 -3.47 26.08 -9.72
CA ILE A 204 -2.22 25.34 -9.65
C ILE A 204 -2.43 23.95 -10.25
N GLU A 205 -1.70 23.67 -11.31
CA GLU A 205 -1.59 22.34 -11.90
C GLU A 205 -0.35 21.60 -11.36
N PRO A 206 -0.32 20.28 -11.35
CA PRO A 206 0.88 19.53 -11.03
C PRO A 206 1.93 19.72 -12.13
N PRO A 207 3.21 19.37 -11.86
CA PRO A 207 4.28 19.53 -12.86
C PRO A 207 4.18 18.45 -13.95
N TYR A 208 3.24 18.64 -14.87
CA TYR A 208 3.10 17.78 -16.06
C TYR A 208 4.35 17.83 -16.91
N LYS A 209 4.72 16.70 -17.55
CA LYS A 209 5.90 16.65 -18.44
C LYS A 209 5.72 17.46 -19.72
N ASN A 210 4.50 17.72 -20.14
CA ASN A 210 4.15 18.60 -21.26
C ASN A 210 3.78 20.02 -20.82
N GLY A 211 3.96 20.33 -19.52
CA GLY A 211 3.72 21.64 -18.94
C GLY A 211 5.01 22.37 -18.54
N ASP A 212 4.91 23.26 -17.57
CA ASP A 212 6.04 24.02 -17.06
C ASP A 212 6.71 23.29 -15.88
N PHE A 213 8.00 23.06 -16.02
CA PHE A 213 8.87 22.49 -14.99
C PHE A 213 9.83 23.50 -14.37
N SER A 214 9.70 24.80 -14.72
CA SER A 214 10.64 25.84 -14.26
C SER A 214 10.40 26.30 -12.82
N ILE A 215 9.19 26.10 -12.29
CA ILE A 215 8.84 26.47 -10.91
C ILE A 215 9.35 25.42 -9.94
N MET A 216 10.55 25.60 -9.40
CA MET A 216 11.18 24.66 -8.48
C MET A 216 10.34 24.38 -7.23
N GLY A 217 9.63 25.39 -6.73
CA GLY A 217 8.69 25.25 -5.61
C GLY A 217 7.57 24.26 -5.91
N LEU A 218 6.97 24.34 -7.11
CA LEU A 218 5.94 23.41 -7.56
C LEU A 218 6.46 21.97 -7.62
N ASN A 219 7.62 21.77 -8.25
CA ASN A 219 8.23 20.43 -8.39
C ASN A 219 8.52 19.80 -7.02
N LEU A 220 9.07 20.59 -6.08
CA LEU A 220 9.37 20.13 -4.73
C LEU A 220 8.10 19.79 -3.95
N GLU A 221 7.09 20.67 -4.02
CA GLU A 221 5.84 20.44 -3.28
C GLU A 221 5.03 19.28 -3.87
N TRP A 222 5.10 19.02 -5.17
CA TRP A 222 4.49 17.82 -5.75
C TRP A 222 5.09 16.53 -5.19
N LYS A 223 6.42 16.45 -5.07
CA LYS A 223 7.10 15.31 -4.44
C LYS A 223 6.72 15.15 -2.96
N ARG A 224 6.67 16.25 -2.22
CA ARG A 224 6.22 16.25 -0.82
C ARG A 224 4.76 15.81 -0.68
N PHE A 225 3.90 16.31 -1.55
CA PHE A 225 2.50 15.88 -1.62
C PHE A 225 2.38 14.41 -1.96
N THR A 226 3.15 13.90 -2.92
CA THR A 226 3.14 12.47 -3.27
C THR A 226 3.49 11.61 -2.06
N THR A 227 4.52 11.98 -1.31
CA THR A 227 4.88 11.32 -0.04
C THR A 227 3.74 11.40 0.97
N TRP A 228 3.18 12.57 1.19
CA TRP A 228 2.08 12.78 2.12
C TRP A 228 0.83 11.96 1.74
N ASN A 229 0.45 11.97 0.47
CA ASN A 229 -0.71 11.26 -0.05
C ASN A 229 -0.56 9.74 0.05
N MET A 230 0.65 9.23 -0.19
CA MET A 230 0.97 7.81 -0.05
C MET A 230 0.93 7.37 1.42
N ASN A 231 1.50 8.18 2.32
CA ASN A 231 1.44 7.92 3.76
C ASN A 231 0.01 7.95 4.31
N ASP A 232 -0.82 8.88 3.85
CA ASP A 232 -2.24 8.96 4.23
C ASP A 232 -3.02 7.71 3.79
N TYR A 233 -2.72 7.21 2.59
CA TYR A 233 -3.31 5.95 2.12
C TYR A 233 -2.85 4.76 2.96
N MET A 234 -1.55 4.59 3.15
CA MET A 234 -1.00 3.51 3.98
C MET A 234 -1.56 3.54 5.40
N LYS A 235 -1.65 4.74 5.99
CA LYS A 235 -2.23 4.93 7.32
C LYS A 235 -3.68 4.45 7.39
N SER A 236 -4.47 4.61 6.33
CA SER A 236 -5.87 4.14 6.33
C SER A 236 -5.98 2.62 6.44
N GLU A 237 -5.11 1.85 5.78
CA GLU A 237 -5.06 0.40 5.92
C GLU A 237 -4.57 -0.01 7.31
N ILE A 238 -3.49 0.60 7.79
CA ILE A 238 -2.91 0.31 9.12
C ILE A 238 -3.92 0.60 10.23
N THR A 239 -4.64 1.72 10.15
CA THR A 239 -5.65 2.08 11.17
C THR A 239 -6.74 1.00 11.25
N LEU A 240 -7.25 0.58 10.10
CA LEU A 240 -8.25 -0.48 10.05
C LEU A 240 -7.73 -1.81 10.59
N LEU A 241 -6.51 -2.21 10.22
CA LEU A 241 -5.90 -3.44 10.74
C LEU A 241 -5.70 -3.39 12.26
N ARG A 242 -5.31 -2.24 12.82
CA ARG A 242 -5.16 -2.06 14.27
C ARG A 242 -6.50 -2.09 15.01
N GLU A 243 -7.57 -1.62 14.40
CA GLU A 243 -8.93 -1.74 14.95
C GLU A 243 -9.40 -3.20 14.98
N LEU A 244 -9.07 -3.97 13.94
CA LEU A 244 -9.50 -5.36 13.79
C LEU A 244 -8.63 -6.34 14.61
N THR A 245 -7.32 -6.13 14.62
CA THR A 245 -6.32 -7.02 15.23
C THR A 245 -5.24 -6.22 15.96
N PRO A 246 -5.53 -5.57 17.10
CA PRO A 246 -4.61 -4.63 17.76
C PRO A 246 -3.29 -5.28 18.22
N GLU A 247 -3.30 -6.58 18.48
CA GLU A 247 -2.14 -7.32 18.99
C GLU A 247 -1.23 -7.87 17.88
N ILE A 248 -1.69 -7.88 16.61
CA ILE A 248 -0.91 -8.43 15.51
C ILE A 248 0.00 -7.33 14.93
N PRO A 249 1.33 -7.53 14.89
CA PRO A 249 2.25 -6.59 14.28
C PRO A 249 1.93 -6.32 12.80
N ILE A 250 2.30 -5.13 12.33
CA ILE A 250 2.10 -4.70 10.95
C ILE A 250 3.45 -4.34 10.34
N THR A 251 3.69 -4.77 9.11
CA THR A 251 4.87 -4.44 8.32
C THR A 251 4.49 -4.05 6.89
N THR A 252 5.45 -3.58 6.14
CA THR A 252 5.38 -3.40 4.67
C THR A 252 6.79 -3.44 4.10
N ASN A 253 6.90 -3.61 2.79
CA ASN A 253 8.15 -3.44 2.06
C ASN A 253 8.15 -2.12 1.28
N PHE A 254 9.33 -1.60 1.01
CA PHE A 254 9.53 -0.37 0.25
C PHE A 254 10.43 -0.62 -0.95
N MET A 255 10.05 -0.02 -2.07
CA MET A 255 10.87 -0.02 -3.27
C MET A 255 11.80 1.19 -3.24
N GLN A 256 13.11 0.98 -3.16
CA GLN A 256 14.11 2.06 -3.05
C GLN A 256 14.24 2.95 -4.30
N LEU A 257 13.49 2.67 -5.35
CA LEU A 257 13.65 3.28 -6.68
C LEU A 257 12.63 4.39 -7.01
N TYR A 258 11.70 4.72 -6.11
CA TYR A 258 10.77 5.83 -6.35
C TYR A 258 11.41 7.15 -5.97
N ASP A 259 11.89 7.89 -6.97
CA ASP A 259 12.37 9.24 -6.79
C ASP A 259 11.27 10.12 -6.15
N GLY A 260 11.63 10.80 -5.08
CA GLY A 260 10.76 11.77 -4.44
C GLY A 260 9.81 11.22 -3.39
N LEU A 261 9.92 9.96 -2.98
CA LEU A 261 9.23 9.43 -1.80
C LEU A 261 10.15 9.45 -0.58
N ASP A 262 9.69 10.07 0.49
CA ASP A 262 10.31 9.98 1.81
C ASP A 262 9.62 8.88 2.63
N TYR A 263 10.30 7.77 2.84
CA TYR A 263 9.78 6.62 3.57
C TYR A 263 9.89 6.76 5.10
N ARG A 264 10.57 7.77 5.63
CA ARG A 264 10.71 7.96 7.08
C ARG A 264 9.38 8.04 7.82
N PRO A 265 8.36 8.78 7.34
CA PRO A 265 7.05 8.77 7.99
C PRO A 265 6.38 7.39 7.96
N CYS A 266 6.60 6.60 6.90
CA CYS A 266 6.06 5.25 6.79
C CYS A 266 6.60 4.32 7.88
N LEU A 267 7.89 4.41 8.19
CA LEU A 267 8.56 3.59 9.22
C LEU A 267 7.95 3.79 10.61
N LEU A 268 7.46 4.99 10.92
CA LEU A 268 6.82 5.30 12.21
C LEU A 268 5.49 4.54 12.40
N TYR A 269 4.82 4.17 11.33
CA TYR A 269 3.55 3.45 11.40
C TYR A 269 3.70 1.93 11.33
N THR A 270 4.75 1.44 10.69
CA THR A 270 4.94 0.00 10.42
C THR A 270 5.98 -0.66 11.30
N SER A 271 6.91 0.10 11.86
CA SER A 271 7.94 -0.48 12.74
C SER A 271 7.50 -0.44 14.20
N PRO A 272 7.41 -1.58 14.88
CA PRO A 272 7.13 -1.62 16.32
C PRO A 272 8.42 -1.41 17.13
N SER A 273 9.34 -0.53 16.68
CA SER A 273 10.55 -0.25 17.43
C SER A 273 10.20 0.34 18.80
N PRO A 274 10.72 -0.21 19.89
CA PRO A 274 10.52 0.38 21.24
C PRO A 274 11.04 1.82 21.35
N ARG A 275 11.93 2.25 20.46
CA ARG A 275 12.44 3.63 20.41
C ARG A 275 11.42 4.62 19.86
N ASP A 276 10.48 4.16 19.03
CA ASP A 276 9.50 5.04 18.38
C ASP A 276 8.29 5.35 19.29
N ARG A 277 8.16 4.62 20.42
CA ARG A 277 7.13 4.88 21.45
C ARG A 277 7.52 5.99 22.44
N SER A 278 8.74 6.48 22.40
CA SER A 278 9.27 7.47 23.36
C SER A 278 9.29 8.90 22.82
N VAL A 279 8.69 9.16 21.67
CA VAL A 279 8.56 10.50 21.07
C VAL A 279 7.08 10.80 20.88
N SER A 280 6.38 11.00 21.98
CA SER A 280 5.05 11.62 22.02
C SER A 280 5.06 12.73 23.05
#